data_0da379910d755146dbb6a416d8010ad9
#
_entry.id   0da379910d755146dbb6a416d8010ad9
#
_cell.length_a   1.000
_cell.length_b   1.000
_cell.length_c   1.000
_cell.angle_alpha   90.00
_cell.angle_beta   90.00
_cell.angle_gamma   90.00
#
_symmetry.space_group_name_H-M   'P 1'
#
loop_
_entity.id
_entity.type
_entity.pdbx_description
1 polymer ?
#
loop_
_entity_poly.entity_id
_entity_poly.type
_entity_poly.pdbx_seq_one_letter_code
_entity_poly.pdbx_strand_id
1 'polypeptide(L)'
;MTFPSLSVWLTEPSTAAVEMAHLAGYDAVVLDVEHGLFDLAALDWLIPQIRARGMRAIVKVLGPERGPIQQALDFGADAVAIPHIESADHARTVCGFAKFPPLGDRSFAGGRTSGYRGFTDDWVARQDRETACYPMIEDASAFDDIDAILALPTVDGIFIGPSDLSLRRGRGAYAVTDADLDDIRHLARAAKAAGKPWILPAWSEAEQKLAHDEGASTIVLAMQYGAILAGFTQTLTNFKAMAERNPR
;
A
#
# COMPACT_ATOMS: atom_id res chain seq x y z
N MET A 1 -11.33 -0.38 20.20
CA MET A 1 -10.69 -0.73 18.91
C MET A 1 -10.82 0.47 18.00
N THR A 2 -9.73 0.97 17.43
CA THR A 2 -9.79 1.98 16.38
C THR A 2 -10.21 1.30 15.08
N PHE A 3 -11.13 1.92 14.33
CA PHE A 3 -11.54 1.41 13.02
C PHE A 3 -10.35 1.49 12.06
N PRO A 4 -10.09 0.47 11.21
CA PRO A 4 -8.99 0.52 10.25
C PRO A 4 -9.19 1.64 9.23
N SER A 5 -8.11 2.20 8.71
CA SER A 5 -8.16 3.09 7.55
C SER A 5 -8.58 2.29 6.31
N LEU A 6 -9.51 2.82 5.53
CA LEU A 6 -9.99 2.16 4.31
C LEU A 6 -9.37 2.79 3.08
N SER A 7 -8.87 1.96 2.16
CA SER A 7 -8.12 2.41 0.99
C SER A 7 -8.69 1.85 -0.31
N VAL A 8 -8.48 2.61 -1.39
CA VAL A 8 -8.60 2.14 -2.78
C VAL A 8 -7.22 1.92 -3.38
N TRP A 9 -7.14 1.04 -4.38
CA TRP A 9 -5.94 0.76 -5.16
C TRP A 9 -6.11 1.31 -6.56
N LEU A 10 -5.28 2.28 -6.94
CA LEU A 10 -5.28 2.86 -8.28
C LEU A 10 -4.11 2.30 -9.10
N THR A 11 -4.40 1.94 -10.34
CA THR A 11 -3.46 1.40 -11.32
C THR A 11 -3.15 2.38 -12.45
N GLU A 12 -3.90 3.47 -12.52
CA GLU A 12 -3.65 4.56 -13.47
C GLU A 12 -3.95 5.92 -12.84
N PRO A 13 -3.26 6.98 -13.25
CA PRO A 13 -3.46 8.33 -12.69
C PRO A 13 -4.82 8.89 -13.09
N SER A 14 -5.65 9.18 -12.08
CA SER A 14 -6.99 9.73 -12.30
C SER A 14 -7.42 10.63 -11.14
N THR A 15 -7.51 11.93 -11.40
CA THR A 15 -8.09 12.88 -10.43
C THR A 15 -9.51 12.48 -10.06
N ALA A 16 -10.32 12.08 -11.04
CA ALA A 16 -11.71 11.69 -10.81
C ALA A 16 -11.81 10.46 -9.90
N ALA A 17 -10.92 9.47 -10.04
CA ALA A 17 -10.91 8.31 -9.16
C ALA A 17 -10.57 8.71 -7.70
N VAL A 18 -9.63 9.62 -7.51
CA VAL A 18 -9.29 10.16 -6.18
C VAL A 18 -10.47 10.92 -5.57
N GLU A 19 -11.16 11.74 -6.37
CA GLU A 19 -12.36 12.48 -5.93
C GLU A 19 -13.50 11.55 -5.54
N MET A 20 -13.77 10.54 -6.37
CA MET A 20 -14.79 9.53 -6.08
C MET A 20 -14.45 8.70 -4.85
N ALA A 21 -13.19 8.34 -4.63
CA ALA A 21 -12.76 7.65 -3.43
C ALA A 21 -13.00 8.51 -2.17
N HIS A 22 -12.63 9.79 -2.22
CA HIS A 22 -12.92 10.73 -1.13
C HIS A 22 -14.41 10.86 -0.84
N LEU A 23 -15.23 11.05 -1.89
CA LEU A 23 -16.70 11.15 -1.76
C LEU A 23 -17.33 9.87 -1.21
N ALA A 24 -16.76 8.72 -1.51
CA ALA A 24 -17.20 7.43 -0.98
C ALA A 24 -16.76 7.19 0.48
N GLY A 25 -15.90 8.03 1.04
CA GLY A 25 -15.47 7.95 2.44
C GLY A 25 -14.19 7.13 2.67
N TYR A 26 -13.34 6.96 1.66
CA TYR A 26 -12.04 6.32 1.83
C TYR A 26 -11.03 7.28 2.47
N ASP A 27 -10.14 6.72 3.31
CA ASP A 27 -9.14 7.46 4.09
C ASP A 27 -7.76 7.48 3.42
N ALA A 28 -7.53 6.58 2.48
CA ALA A 28 -6.23 6.41 1.84
C ALA A 28 -6.36 5.95 0.38
N VAL A 29 -5.29 6.16 -0.36
CA VAL A 29 -5.13 5.68 -1.75
C VAL A 29 -3.78 5.00 -1.87
N VAL A 30 -3.77 3.76 -2.39
CA VAL A 30 -2.57 3.08 -2.84
C VAL A 30 -2.37 3.40 -4.32
N LEU A 31 -1.20 3.92 -4.68
CA LEU A 31 -0.77 4.16 -6.07
C LEU A 31 0.18 3.04 -6.48
N ASP A 32 -0.23 2.20 -7.41
CA ASP A 32 0.56 1.08 -7.92
C ASP A 32 1.47 1.54 -9.05
N VAL A 33 2.68 1.95 -8.71
CA VAL A 33 3.67 2.39 -9.72
C VAL A 33 4.34 1.20 -10.40
N GLU A 34 4.43 0.08 -9.71
CA GLU A 34 5.09 -1.12 -10.25
C GLU A 34 4.33 -1.73 -11.44
N HIS A 35 3.02 -1.94 -11.28
CA HIS A 35 2.20 -2.59 -12.31
C HIS A 35 1.23 -1.63 -13.01
N GLY A 36 1.17 -0.38 -12.55
CA GLY A 36 0.28 0.64 -13.07
C GLY A 36 0.93 1.51 -14.16
N LEU A 37 0.18 2.52 -14.57
CA LEU A 37 0.56 3.46 -15.63
C LEU A 37 1.10 4.79 -15.06
N PHE A 38 1.69 4.76 -13.87
CA PHE A 38 2.21 5.96 -13.22
C PHE A 38 3.62 6.28 -13.71
N ASP A 39 3.83 7.53 -14.13
CA ASP A 39 5.14 8.14 -14.30
C ASP A 39 5.40 9.17 -13.18
N LEU A 40 6.60 9.73 -13.15
CA LEU A 40 6.99 10.71 -12.14
C LEU A 40 6.14 11.99 -12.20
N ALA A 41 5.71 12.40 -13.41
CA ALA A 41 4.85 13.56 -13.58
C ALA A 41 3.48 13.32 -12.95
N ALA A 42 2.92 12.12 -13.12
CA ALA A 42 1.66 11.73 -12.49
C ALA A 42 1.75 11.75 -10.96
N LEU A 43 2.83 11.23 -10.38
CA LEU A 43 3.05 11.26 -8.93
C LEU A 43 3.16 12.69 -8.39
N ASP A 44 3.85 13.58 -9.11
CA ASP A 44 4.06 14.97 -8.70
C ASP A 44 2.75 15.75 -8.52
N TRP A 45 1.74 15.52 -9.34
CA TRP A 45 0.47 16.22 -9.21
C TRP A 45 -0.58 15.44 -8.41
N LEU A 46 -0.58 14.09 -8.43
CA LEU A 46 -1.64 13.30 -7.82
C LEU A 46 -1.47 13.16 -6.31
N ILE A 47 -0.24 12.95 -5.81
CA ILE A 47 0.03 12.84 -4.38
C ILE A 47 -0.46 14.07 -3.60
N PRO A 48 -0.14 15.32 -4.00
CA PRO A 48 -0.68 16.51 -3.34
C PRO A 48 -2.21 16.61 -3.39
N GLN A 49 -2.84 16.13 -4.47
CA GLN A 49 -4.31 16.15 -4.58
C GLN A 49 -4.97 15.18 -3.59
N ILE A 50 -4.38 13.99 -3.40
CA ILE A 50 -4.83 13.02 -2.39
C ILE A 50 -4.74 13.66 -1.00
N ARG A 51 -3.57 14.22 -0.66
CA ARG A 51 -3.31 14.83 0.64
C ARG A 51 -4.16 16.07 0.92
N ALA A 52 -4.42 16.89 -0.09
CA ALA A 52 -5.29 18.07 0.03
C ALA A 52 -6.74 17.72 0.38
N ARG A 53 -7.16 16.47 0.15
CA ARG A 53 -8.47 15.94 0.54
C ARG A 53 -8.47 15.26 1.91
N GLY A 54 -7.35 15.33 2.63
CA GLY A 54 -7.20 14.67 3.94
C GLY A 54 -6.98 13.16 3.86
N MET A 55 -6.81 12.60 2.66
CA MET A 55 -6.48 11.18 2.49
C MET A 55 -4.98 10.95 2.53
N ARG A 56 -4.57 9.74 2.92
CA ARG A 56 -3.17 9.31 2.88
C ARG A 56 -2.79 8.79 1.49
N ALA A 57 -1.62 9.19 1.00
CA ALA A 57 -1.03 8.66 -0.22
C ALA A 57 0.01 7.58 0.13
N ILE A 58 -0.29 6.33 -0.22
CA ILE A 58 0.62 5.19 -0.10
C ILE A 58 1.11 4.85 -1.50
N VAL A 59 2.41 4.88 -1.73
CA VAL A 59 2.97 4.56 -3.05
C VAL A 59 3.62 3.19 -3.02
N LYS A 60 3.04 2.22 -3.74
CA LYS A 60 3.73 0.98 -4.08
C LYS A 60 4.72 1.32 -5.19
N VAL A 61 5.99 1.42 -4.82
CA VAL A 61 7.05 1.93 -5.69
C VAL A 61 7.39 0.95 -6.81
N LEU A 62 8.06 1.44 -7.86
CA LEU A 62 8.41 0.66 -9.05
C LEU A 62 9.27 -0.57 -8.74
N GLY A 63 10.09 -0.49 -7.71
CA GLY A 63 10.98 -1.55 -7.29
C GLY A 63 11.76 -1.17 -6.04
N PRO A 64 12.61 -2.07 -5.53
CA PRO A 64 13.33 -1.87 -4.27
C PRO A 64 14.56 -0.96 -4.38
N GLU A 65 14.72 -0.23 -5.48
CA GLU A 65 15.87 0.64 -5.68
C GLU A 65 15.69 1.98 -4.95
N ARG A 66 16.80 2.62 -4.63
CA ARG A 66 16.85 3.92 -3.94
C ARG A 66 16.02 4.99 -4.66
N GLY A 67 16.12 5.09 -5.99
CA GLY A 67 15.48 6.14 -6.78
C GLY A 67 13.97 6.17 -6.61
N PRO A 68 13.24 5.10 -6.94
CA PRO A 68 11.79 5.01 -6.79
C PRO A 68 11.30 5.31 -5.36
N ILE A 69 12.00 4.81 -4.35
CA ILE A 69 11.65 5.01 -2.94
C ILE A 69 11.76 6.49 -2.57
N GLN A 70 12.92 7.11 -2.86
CA GLN A 70 13.15 8.52 -2.53
C GLN A 70 12.22 9.44 -3.30
N GLN A 71 12.00 9.21 -4.60
CA GLN A 71 11.13 10.05 -5.42
C GLN A 71 9.69 10.07 -4.92
N ALA A 72 9.12 8.92 -4.56
CA ALA A 72 7.78 8.86 -3.97
C ALA A 72 7.67 9.73 -2.71
N LEU A 73 8.65 9.61 -1.80
CA LEU A 73 8.70 10.40 -0.56
C LEU A 73 8.95 11.89 -0.83
N ASP A 74 9.77 12.24 -1.82
CA ASP A 74 10.07 13.64 -2.19
C ASP A 74 8.86 14.33 -2.83
N PHE A 75 8.00 13.59 -3.53
CA PHE A 75 6.70 14.09 -4.00
C PHE A 75 5.66 14.21 -2.88
N GLY A 76 5.98 13.74 -1.68
CA GLY A 76 5.17 13.93 -0.48
C GLY A 76 4.26 12.76 -0.13
N ALA A 77 4.58 11.55 -0.58
CA ALA A 77 3.87 10.35 -0.12
C ALA A 77 3.93 10.21 1.41
N ASP A 78 2.83 9.78 2.01
CA ASP A 78 2.75 9.50 3.45
C ASP A 78 3.37 8.14 3.79
N ALA A 79 3.45 7.25 2.79
CA ALA A 79 4.09 5.95 2.93
C ALA A 79 4.58 5.41 1.59
N VAL A 80 5.60 4.55 1.66
CA VAL A 80 6.03 3.71 0.56
C VAL A 80 5.80 2.24 0.91
N ALA A 81 5.21 1.49 -0.03
CA ALA A 81 5.17 0.04 -0.04
C ALA A 81 6.24 -0.44 -1.02
N ILE A 82 7.21 -1.21 -0.52
CA ILE A 82 8.39 -1.60 -1.29
C ILE A 82 8.25 -3.07 -1.68
N PRO A 83 8.05 -3.37 -2.97
CA PRO A 83 7.89 -4.75 -3.44
C PRO A 83 9.20 -5.52 -3.43
N HIS A 84 9.12 -6.83 -3.67
CA HIS A 84 10.27 -7.72 -3.88
C HIS A 84 11.30 -7.77 -2.74
N ILE A 85 10.83 -7.71 -1.51
CA ILE A 85 11.71 -7.93 -0.36
C ILE A 85 12.01 -9.43 -0.24
N GLU A 86 13.28 -9.79 -0.38
CA GLU A 86 13.71 -11.18 -0.47
C GLU A 86 14.23 -11.76 0.87
N SER A 87 14.69 -10.90 1.80
CA SER A 87 15.27 -11.34 3.08
C SER A 87 15.34 -10.19 4.09
N ALA A 88 15.69 -10.49 5.34
CA ALA A 88 15.93 -9.47 6.36
C ALA A 88 17.12 -8.55 5.99
N ASP A 89 18.19 -9.08 5.38
CA ASP A 89 19.33 -8.26 4.96
C ASP A 89 18.98 -7.36 3.76
N HIS A 90 18.17 -7.88 2.82
CA HIS A 90 17.64 -7.06 1.73
C HIS A 90 16.73 -5.96 2.29
N ALA A 91 15.79 -6.28 3.18
CA ALA A 91 14.93 -5.31 3.85
C ALA A 91 15.74 -4.24 4.59
N ARG A 92 16.81 -4.61 5.30
CA ARG A 92 17.70 -3.67 6.01
C ARG A 92 18.26 -2.62 5.07
N THR A 93 18.77 -3.04 3.92
CA THR A 93 19.34 -2.14 2.91
C THR A 93 18.28 -1.25 2.29
N VAL A 94 17.21 -1.86 1.81
CA VAL A 94 16.18 -1.20 0.99
C VAL A 94 15.32 -0.25 1.82
N CYS A 95 14.85 -0.68 3.00
CA CYS A 95 14.06 0.18 3.89
C CYS A 95 14.90 1.35 4.45
N GLY A 96 16.23 1.20 4.49
CA GLY A 96 17.15 2.29 4.80
C GLY A 96 17.04 3.46 3.82
N PHE A 97 16.67 3.24 2.56
CA PHE A 97 16.49 4.31 1.57
C PHE A 97 15.26 5.21 1.84
N ALA A 98 14.35 4.78 2.73
CA ALA A 98 13.18 5.56 3.11
C ALA A 98 13.42 6.48 4.32
N LYS A 99 14.51 6.30 5.05
CA LYS A 99 14.82 7.01 6.30
C LYS A 99 16.14 7.77 6.19
N PHE A 100 16.22 8.93 6.82
CA PHE A 100 17.43 9.75 6.80
C PHE A 100 18.53 9.20 7.74
N PRO A 101 19.80 9.54 7.49
CA PRO A 101 20.87 9.27 8.47
C PRO A 101 20.59 9.97 9.82
N PRO A 102 20.95 9.36 10.98
CA PRO A 102 21.66 8.09 11.11
C PRO A 102 20.79 6.84 11.07
N LEU A 103 19.46 6.97 10.96
CA LEU A 103 18.51 5.84 10.96
C LEU A 103 18.62 5.00 9.68
N GLY A 104 18.71 5.65 8.54
CA GLY A 104 18.83 5.06 7.22
C GLY A 104 19.84 5.77 6.34
N ASP A 105 19.55 5.81 5.01
CA ASP A 105 20.46 6.34 3.99
C ASP A 105 19.69 7.12 2.89
N ARG A 106 18.53 7.73 3.25
CA ARG A 106 17.79 8.62 2.36
C ARG A 106 18.57 9.89 2.10
N SER A 107 18.66 10.33 0.83
CA SER A 107 19.23 11.60 0.43
C SER A 107 18.22 12.74 0.58
N PHE A 108 18.69 13.92 0.96
CA PHE A 108 17.84 15.12 1.05
C PHE A 108 17.56 15.72 -0.34
N ALA A 109 16.30 16.09 -0.56
CA ALA A 109 15.88 16.90 -1.68
C ALA A 109 15.19 18.17 -1.18
N GLY A 110 15.62 19.34 -1.66
CA GLY A 110 15.08 20.66 -1.30
C GLY A 110 13.75 20.99 -1.97
N GLY A 111 12.81 20.02 -2.00
CA GLY A 111 11.56 20.12 -2.74
C GLY A 111 10.34 20.47 -1.86
N ARG A 112 9.19 19.98 -2.30
CA ARG A 112 7.86 20.21 -1.69
C ARG A 112 7.82 19.90 -0.20
N THR A 113 8.38 18.77 0.23
CA THR A 113 8.32 18.27 1.61
C THR A 113 9.06 19.19 2.59
N SER A 114 10.09 19.93 2.14
CA SER A 114 10.78 20.96 2.92
C SER A 114 10.20 22.37 2.73
N GLY A 115 9.08 22.51 2.00
CA GLY A 115 8.50 23.81 1.65
C GLY A 115 9.42 24.65 0.74
N TYR A 116 10.21 23.97 -0.11
CA TYR A 116 11.20 24.58 -1.01
C TYR A 116 12.29 25.38 -0.29
N ARG A 117 12.59 24.99 0.93
CA ARG A 117 13.59 25.61 1.79
C ARG A 117 14.68 24.60 2.16
N GLY A 118 15.68 25.03 2.91
CA GLY A 118 16.63 24.15 3.57
C GLY A 118 15.93 23.30 4.64
N PHE A 119 16.66 22.34 5.20
CA PHE A 119 16.17 21.47 6.25
C PHE A 119 16.88 21.73 7.58
N THR A 120 16.27 21.27 8.65
CA THR A 120 16.79 21.29 10.02
C THR A 120 16.76 19.86 10.58
N ASP A 121 17.48 19.61 11.66
CA ASP A 121 17.45 18.32 12.36
C ASP A 121 16.01 17.96 12.82
N ASP A 122 15.23 18.94 13.27
CA ASP A 122 13.83 18.76 13.63
C ASP A 122 12.96 18.33 12.43
N TRP A 123 13.23 18.89 11.24
CA TRP A 123 12.54 18.50 10.02
C TRP A 123 12.89 17.06 9.64
N VAL A 124 14.18 16.66 9.70
CA VAL A 124 14.64 15.29 9.45
C VAL A 124 13.94 14.31 10.39
N ALA A 125 14.02 14.57 11.69
CA ALA A 125 13.39 13.72 12.70
C ALA A 125 11.86 13.60 12.52
N ARG A 126 11.20 14.69 12.08
CA ARG A 126 9.79 14.69 11.77
C ARG A 126 9.48 13.84 10.53
N GLN A 127 10.25 13.99 9.44
CA GLN A 127 10.08 13.18 8.24
C GLN A 127 10.18 11.69 8.53
N ASP A 128 11.19 11.28 9.30
CA ASP A 128 11.38 9.87 9.67
C ASP A 128 10.23 9.30 10.51
N ARG A 129 9.54 10.13 11.29
CA ARG A 129 8.37 9.71 12.08
C ARG A 129 7.06 9.75 11.30
N GLU A 130 6.89 10.70 10.39
CA GLU A 130 5.63 10.97 9.69
C GLU A 130 5.49 10.19 8.37
N THR A 131 6.61 9.77 7.75
CA THR A 131 6.59 8.94 6.55
C THR A 131 6.83 7.48 6.91
N ALA A 132 5.95 6.59 6.43
CA ALA A 132 6.04 5.17 6.76
C ALA A 132 6.73 4.36 5.64
N CYS A 133 7.52 3.37 6.06
CA CYS A 133 8.17 2.39 5.19
C CYS A 133 7.58 1.01 5.45
N TYR A 134 6.91 0.46 4.45
CA TYR A 134 6.26 -0.86 4.48
C TYR A 134 6.93 -1.79 3.45
N PRO A 135 7.89 -2.66 3.85
CA PRO A 135 8.30 -3.76 2.99
C PRO A 135 7.09 -4.65 2.67
N MET A 136 6.96 -5.04 1.41
CA MET A 136 5.94 -6.01 1.01
C MET A 136 6.44 -7.42 1.29
N ILE A 137 5.63 -8.18 2.00
CA ILE A 137 5.89 -9.59 2.29
C ILE A 137 5.13 -10.42 1.28
N GLU A 138 5.83 -10.81 0.25
CA GLU A 138 5.32 -11.51 -0.92
C GLU A 138 6.29 -12.58 -1.45
N ASP A 139 7.45 -12.71 -0.81
CA ASP A 139 8.46 -13.74 -1.07
C ASP A 139 8.49 -14.77 0.06
N ALA A 140 8.77 -16.04 -0.27
CA ALA A 140 8.82 -17.12 0.70
C ALA A 140 9.91 -16.90 1.76
N SER A 141 11.08 -16.42 1.37
CA SER A 141 12.18 -16.16 2.30
C SER A 141 11.93 -14.92 3.15
N ALA A 142 11.30 -13.87 2.60
CA ALA A 142 10.87 -12.73 3.42
C ALA A 142 9.77 -13.13 4.43
N PHE A 143 8.91 -14.07 4.07
CA PHE A 143 7.92 -14.64 4.99
C PHE A 143 8.62 -15.37 6.16
N ASP A 144 9.64 -16.18 5.87
CA ASP A 144 10.40 -16.91 6.90
C ASP A 144 11.22 -15.94 7.78
N ASP A 145 11.69 -14.83 7.23
CA ASP A 145 12.48 -13.79 7.93
C ASP A 145 11.62 -12.73 8.64
N ILE A 146 10.30 -12.90 8.73
CA ILE A 146 9.36 -11.85 9.15
C ILE A 146 9.72 -11.17 10.46
N ASP A 147 10.12 -11.93 11.48
CA ASP A 147 10.47 -11.40 12.80
C ASP A 147 11.73 -10.51 12.71
N ALA A 148 12.72 -10.91 11.92
CA ALA A 148 13.94 -10.15 11.69
C ALA A 148 13.67 -8.87 10.88
N ILE A 149 12.77 -8.92 9.90
CA ILE A 149 12.32 -7.75 9.13
C ILE A 149 11.59 -6.77 10.05
N LEU A 150 10.66 -7.25 10.86
CA LEU A 150 9.91 -6.42 11.80
C LEU A 150 10.78 -5.82 12.91
N ALA A 151 11.92 -6.42 13.24
CA ALA A 151 12.86 -5.86 14.21
C ALA A 151 13.68 -4.68 13.67
N LEU A 152 13.68 -4.43 12.36
CA LEU A 152 14.44 -3.34 11.76
C LEU A 152 13.84 -1.97 12.15
N PRO A 153 14.68 -1.00 12.59
CA PRO A 153 14.20 0.32 12.99
C PRO A 153 13.72 1.17 11.81
N THR A 154 14.11 0.82 10.58
CA THR A 154 13.68 1.50 9.33
C THR A 154 12.35 0.97 8.78
N VAL A 155 11.81 -0.10 9.36
CA VAL A 155 10.53 -0.71 9.01
C VAL A 155 9.46 -0.20 9.96
N ASP A 156 8.48 0.53 9.46
CA ASP A 156 7.37 1.06 10.27
C ASP A 156 6.20 0.08 10.39
N GLY A 157 6.10 -0.86 9.47
CA GLY A 157 5.08 -1.90 9.43
C GLY A 157 5.28 -2.79 8.22
N ILE A 158 4.31 -3.59 7.82
CA ILE A 158 4.39 -4.44 6.62
C ILE A 158 3.18 -4.25 5.71
N PHE A 159 3.40 -4.50 4.43
CA PHE A 159 2.34 -4.65 3.43
C PHE A 159 2.32 -6.12 2.98
N ILE A 160 1.18 -6.80 3.08
CA ILE A 160 1.09 -8.21 2.71
C ILE A 160 0.70 -8.32 1.22
N GLY A 161 1.51 -9.04 0.42
CA GLY A 161 1.25 -9.33 -0.99
C GLY A 161 0.81 -10.79 -1.19
N PRO A 162 -0.46 -11.15 -0.95
CA PRO A 162 -0.89 -12.55 -0.86
C PRO A 162 -0.80 -13.29 -2.19
N SER A 163 -0.95 -12.61 -3.32
CA SER A 163 -0.93 -13.23 -4.66
C SER A 163 0.44 -13.79 -5.01
N ASP A 164 1.47 -12.97 -4.90
CA ASP A 164 2.84 -13.39 -5.16
C ASP A 164 3.35 -14.35 -4.08
N LEU A 165 2.96 -14.13 -2.83
CA LEU A 165 3.30 -15.04 -1.74
C LEU A 165 2.79 -16.47 -2.00
N SER A 166 1.54 -16.63 -2.46
CA SER A 166 0.99 -17.94 -2.82
C SER A 166 1.80 -18.62 -3.92
N LEU A 167 2.16 -17.87 -4.98
CA LEU A 167 3.00 -18.36 -6.09
C LEU A 167 4.38 -18.79 -5.60
N ARG A 168 5.06 -17.93 -4.83
CA ARG A 168 6.44 -18.15 -4.35
C ARG A 168 6.53 -19.22 -3.27
N ARG A 169 5.44 -19.51 -2.57
CA ARG A 169 5.32 -20.68 -1.67
C ARG A 169 4.87 -21.96 -2.37
N GLY A 170 4.81 -21.96 -3.72
CA GLY A 170 4.53 -23.14 -4.54
C GLY A 170 3.08 -23.62 -4.53
N ARG A 171 2.13 -22.78 -4.12
CA ARG A 171 0.69 -23.12 -4.08
C ARG A 171 -0.07 -22.78 -5.36
N GLY A 172 0.57 -22.10 -6.31
CA GLY A 172 -0.07 -21.63 -7.54
C GLY A 172 -0.82 -20.31 -7.36
N ALA A 173 -1.79 -20.05 -8.23
CA ALA A 173 -2.55 -18.81 -8.19
C ALA A 173 -3.29 -18.66 -6.85
N TYR A 174 -3.23 -17.47 -6.27
CA TYR A 174 -3.94 -17.12 -5.04
C TYR A 174 -5.45 -17.32 -5.21
N ALA A 175 -6.06 -18.06 -4.32
CA ALA A 175 -7.47 -18.44 -4.40
C ALA A 175 -8.23 -18.32 -3.05
N VAL A 176 -7.65 -17.58 -2.09
CA VAL A 176 -8.22 -17.38 -0.74
C VAL A 176 -8.46 -18.71 -0.03
N THR A 177 -7.55 -19.67 -0.23
CA THR A 177 -7.60 -20.96 0.47
C THR A 177 -7.30 -20.81 1.96
N ASP A 178 -7.63 -21.82 2.77
CA ASP A 178 -7.28 -21.80 4.20
C ASP A 178 -5.78 -21.59 4.41
N ALA A 179 -4.93 -22.19 3.58
CA ALA A 179 -3.48 -22.02 3.64
C ALA A 179 -3.04 -20.58 3.30
N ASP A 180 -3.72 -19.91 2.36
CA ASP A 180 -3.46 -18.51 2.05
C ASP A 180 -3.86 -17.60 3.22
N LEU A 181 -5.02 -17.87 3.81
CA LEU A 181 -5.50 -17.13 4.98
C LEU A 181 -4.64 -17.38 6.22
N ASP A 182 -4.08 -18.58 6.39
CA ASP A 182 -3.16 -18.89 7.49
C ASP A 182 -1.83 -18.15 7.36
N ASP A 183 -1.29 -17.98 6.14
CA ASP A 183 -0.12 -17.15 5.91
C ASP A 183 -0.40 -15.68 6.29
N ILE A 184 -1.53 -15.13 5.88
CA ILE A 184 -1.93 -13.77 6.24
C ILE A 184 -2.04 -13.64 7.77
N ARG A 185 -2.66 -14.61 8.45
CA ARG A 185 -2.76 -14.62 9.93
C ARG A 185 -1.39 -14.68 10.60
N HIS A 186 -0.47 -15.48 10.07
CA HIS A 186 0.89 -15.56 10.59
C HIS A 186 1.57 -14.19 10.55
N LEU A 187 1.57 -13.53 9.39
CA LEU A 187 2.17 -12.21 9.21
C LEU A 187 1.49 -11.13 10.08
N ALA A 188 0.15 -11.15 10.16
CA ALA A 188 -0.62 -10.24 11.00
C ALA A 188 -0.24 -10.37 12.48
N ARG A 189 -0.09 -11.60 12.96
CA ARG A 189 0.30 -11.88 14.36
C ARG A 189 1.74 -11.48 14.63
N ALA A 190 2.67 -11.71 13.71
CA ALA A 190 4.05 -11.24 13.83
C ALA A 190 4.10 -9.71 13.91
N ALA A 191 3.39 -9.00 13.02
CA ALA A 191 3.30 -7.54 13.06
C ALA A 191 2.72 -7.03 14.38
N LYS A 192 1.64 -7.66 14.86
CA LYS A 192 1.01 -7.33 16.15
C LYS A 192 1.97 -7.57 17.34
N ALA A 193 2.71 -8.68 17.34
CA ALA A 193 3.70 -8.99 18.37
C ALA A 193 4.85 -7.97 18.40
N ALA A 194 5.25 -7.46 17.22
CA ALA A 194 6.24 -6.40 17.08
C ALA A 194 5.68 -4.99 17.38
N GLY A 195 4.38 -4.85 17.64
CA GLY A 195 3.70 -3.56 17.84
C GLY A 195 3.67 -2.69 16.58
N LYS A 196 3.72 -3.30 15.39
CA LYS A 196 3.79 -2.61 14.09
C LYS A 196 2.50 -2.77 13.29
N PRO A 197 2.06 -1.70 12.58
CA PRO A 197 0.90 -1.76 11.69
C PRO A 197 1.14 -2.69 10.48
N TRP A 198 0.05 -3.18 9.91
CA TRP A 198 0.09 -3.96 8.68
C TRP A 198 -1.08 -3.62 7.77
N ILE A 199 -0.89 -3.83 6.48
CA ILE A 199 -1.82 -3.48 5.40
C ILE A 199 -2.14 -4.74 4.60
N LEU A 200 -3.41 -4.91 4.22
CA LEU A 200 -3.88 -6.01 3.38
C LEU A 200 -4.75 -5.51 2.23
N PRO A 201 -4.45 -5.87 0.97
CA PRO A 201 -5.43 -5.89 -0.10
C PRO A 201 -6.45 -7.02 0.18
N ALA A 202 -7.72 -6.67 0.34
CA ALA A 202 -8.77 -7.58 0.77
C ALA A 202 -9.98 -7.48 -0.19
N TRP A 203 -9.96 -8.30 -1.22
CA TRP A 203 -10.95 -8.25 -2.31
C TRP A 203 -12.20 -9.07 -2.03
N SER A 204 -12.12 -10.01 -1.10
CA SER A 204 -13.22 -10.89 -0.69
C SER A 204 -13.68 -10.58 0.74
N GLU A 205 -14.91 -10.97 1.07
CA GLU A 205 -15.45 -10.86 2.43
C GLU A 205 -14.60 -11.64 3.46
N ALA A 206 -14.04 -12.79 3.07
CA ALA A 206 -13.18 -13.60 3.94
C ALA A 206 -11.90 -12.87 4.32
N GLU A 207 -11.24 -12.21 3.35
CA GLU A 207 -10.05 -11.39 3.58
C GLU A 207 -10.38 -10.14 4.42
N GLN A 208 -11.49 -9.46 4.09
CA GLN A 208 -11.94 -8.27 4.83
C GLN A 208 -12.24 -8.60 6.28
N LYS A 209 -12.94 -9.72 6.52
CA LYS A 209 -13.21 -10.20 7.87
C LYS A 209 -11.93 -10.54 8.62
N LEU A 210 -11.00 -11.26 7.99
CA LEU A 210 -9.70 -11.60 8.60
C LEU A 210 -8.91 -10.33 8.93
N ALA A 211 -8.81 -9.39 7.98
CA ALA A 211 -8.09 -8.13 8.18
C ALA A 211 -8.67 -7.32 9.36
N HIS A 212 -10.00 -7.26 9.45
CA HIS A 212 -10.68 -6.60 10.56
C HIS A 212 -10.41 -7.30 11.90
N ASP A 213 -10.60 -8.61 11.96
CA ASP A 213 -10.51 -9.41 13.20
C ASP A 213 -9.06 -9.46 13.74
N GLU A 214 -8.06 -9.57 12.87
CA GLU A 214 -6.64 -9.57 13.25
C GLU A 214 -6.05 -8.15 13.42
N GLY A 215 -6.83 -7.09 13.14
CA GLY A 215 -6.49 -5.70 13.45
C GLY A 215 -5.56 -5.04 12.43
N ALA A 216 -5.81 -5.22 11.13
CA ALA A 216 -5.14 -4.46 10.08
C ALA A 216 -5.28 -2.96 10.33
N SER A 217 -4.20 -2.21 10.15
CA SER A 217 -4.23 -0.75 10.27
C SER A 217 -4.84 -0.08 9.04
N THR A 218 -4.68 -0.71 7.88
CA THR A 218 -5.27 -0.27 6.62
C THR A 218 -5.76 -1.49 5.83
N ILE A 219 -6.99 -1.42 5.33
CA ILE A 219 -7.58 -2.45 4.47
C ILE A 219 -7.84 -1.83 3.11
N VAL A 220 -7.28 -2.42 2.05
CA VAL A 220 -7.55 -1.97 0.69
C VAL A 220 -8.74 -2.73 0.15
N LEU A 221 -9.88 -2.05 -0.03
CA LEU A 221 -11.18 -2.69 -0.31
C LEU A 221 -11.51 -2.79 -1.80
N ALA A 222 -10.95 -1.90 -2.62
CA ALA A 222 -11.32 -1.82 -4.02
C ALA A 222 -10.10 -1.56 -4.91
N MET A 223 -10.02 -2.30 -6.01
CA MET A 223 -9.10 -2.01 -7.11
C MET A 223 -9.85 -1.22 -8.18
N GLN A 224 -9.21 -0.20 -8.76
CA GLN A 224 -9.79 0.70 -9.75
C GLN A 224 -10.50 -0.03 -10.89
N TYR A 225 -9.83 -0.95 -11.58
CA TYR A 225 -10.42 -1.68 -12.70
C TYR A 225 -11.61 -2.55 -12.27
N GLY A 226 -11.50 -3.20 -11.11
CA GLY A 226 -12.58 -4.01 -10.56
C GLY A 226 -13.82 -3.19 -10.23
N ALA A 227 -13.63 -2.01 -9.64
CA ALA A 227 -14.73 -1.10 -9.31
C ALA A 227 -15.44 -0.57 -10.58
N ILE A 228 -14.68 -0.19 -11.61
CA ILE A 228 -15.21 0.26 -12.90
C ILE A 228 -16.00 -0.86 -13.57
N LEU A 229 -15.41 -2.06 -13.66
CA LEU A 229 -16.05 -3.22 -14.27
C LEU A 229 -17.35 -3.62 -13.53
N ALA A 230 -17.31 -3.61 -12.21
CA ALA A 230 -18.50 -3.91 -11.39
C ALA A 230 -19.63 -2.89 -11.65
N GLY A 231 -19.33 -1.60 -11.74
CA GLY A 231 -20.30 -0.55 -12.06
C GLY A 231 -20.93 -0.72 -13.45
N PHE A 232 -20.11 -1.01 -14.47
CA PHE A 232 -20.61 -1.25 -15.83
C PHE A 232 -21.47 -2.52 -15.89
N THR A 233 -21.03 -3.61 -15.25
CA THR A 233 -21.75 -4.88 -15.19
C THR A 233 -23.10 -4.73 -14.50
N GLN A 234 -23.13 -4.03 -13.36
CA GLN A 234 -24.36 -3.80 -12.61
C GLN A 234 -25.39 -3.01 -13.43
N THR A 235 -24.94 -1.95 -14.11
CA THR A 235 -25.82 -1.12 -14.94
C THR A 235 -26.42 -1.92 -16.10
N LEU A 236 -25.59 -2.72 -16.80
CA LEU A 236 -26.05 -3.58 -17.90
C LEU A 236 -27.04 -4.66 -17.40
N THR A 237 -26.75 -5.28 -16.27
CA THR A 237 -27.62 -6.31 -15.66
C THR A 237 -28.98 -5.72 -15.28
N ASN A 238 -29.00 -4.55 -14.67
CA ASN A 238 -30.23 -3.84 -14.31
C ASN A 238 -31.09 -3.54 -15.54
N PHE A 239 -30.47 -3.08 -16.63
CA PHE A 239 -31.19 -2.81 -17.88
C PHE A 239 -31.79 -4.08 -18.48
N LYS A 240 -31.01 -5.17 -18.59
CA LYS A 240 -31.50 -6.46 -19.11
C LYS A 240 -32.69 -6.98 -18.31
N ALA A 241 -32.59 -6.98 -16.99
CA ALA A 241 -33.66 -7.41 -16.11
C ALA A 241 -34.94 -6.54 -16.24
N MET A 242 -34.80 -5.25 -16.49
CA MET A 242 -35.94 -4.35 -16.77
C MET A 242 -36.57 -4.66 -18.14
N ALA A 243 -35.78 -4.87 -19.19
CA ALA A 243 -36.28 -5.17 -20.54
C ALA A 243 -36.99 -6.50 -20.64
N GLU A 244 -36.50 -7.53 -19.91
CA GLU A 244 -37.14 -8.85 -19.81
C GLU A 244 -38.53 -8.77 -19.16
N ARG A 245 -38.72 -7.89 -18.18
CA ARG A 245 -40.02 -7.66 -17.52
C ARG A 245 -41.01 -6.86 -18.38
N ASN A 246 -40.52 -6.11 -19.38
CA ASN A 246 -41.30 -5.28 -20.27
C ASN A 246 -40.94 -5.60 -21.74
N PRO A 247 -41.24 -6.79 -22.25
CA PRO A 247 -40.99 -7.14 -23.64
C PRO A 247 -41.80 -6.21 -24.56
N ARG A 248 -41.17 -5.71 -25.63
CA ARG A 248 -41.83 -4.88 -26.65
C ARG A 248 -42.74 -5.72 -27.52
#